data_0422c51fb9aa3aa71f97252652fdbde1
#
_entry.id   0422c51fb9aa3aa71f97252652fdbde1
#
_cell.length_a   1.000
_cell.length_b   1.000
_cell.length_c   1.000
_cell.angle_alpha   90.00
_cell.angle_beta   90.00
_cell.angle_gamma   90.00
#
_symmetry.space_group_name_H-M   'P 1'
#
loop_
_entity.id
_entity.type
_entity.pdbx_description
1 polymer ?
#
loop_
_entity_poly.entity_id
_entity_poly.type
_entity_poly.pdbx_seq_one_letter_code
_entity_poly.pdbx_strand_id
1 'polypeptide(L)'
;MIREETVFGPIFSRRLGSSLGINLLPEKGKICNFDCIYCECGWNRDGRNDMVLPTAEKVRTDLERMLKKLAAEGTPVDSITFSGDGEPTLNPEFPRIIDDTLRLRDQYYPQAKVSVLSNATRVHLPEVFNALRKVDNPIMKIDAPTNELVAKINMPAPGYDLQRVIEALKRFEGNFVLQTCMLRTENGERRVESGERGSELVFDSSSPEVVGPMMDIVRLLKPREWMVYTIDRATPMQGLVKFSPQEMKALVQPIIDEGVTTVQIKGAVEDEN
;
A
#
# COMPACT_ATOMS: atom_id res chain seq x y z
N MET A 1 12.87 2.72 -5.57
CA MET A 1 13.58 2.03 -6.70
C MET A 1 12.50 1.54 -7.64
N ILE A 2 12.50 2.03 -8.90
CA ILE A 2 11.53 1.64 -9.94
C ILE A 2 11.87 0.22 -10.42
N ARG A 3 10.84 -0.59 -10.67
CA ARG A 3 10.96 -1.97 -11.10
C ARG A 3 11.00 -2.06 -12.62
N GLU A 4 11.90 -2.86 -13.16
CA GLU A 4 12.08 -3.02 -14.61
C GLU A 4 11.30 -4.22 -15.17
N GLU A 5 10.52 -4.93 -14.33
CA GLU A 5 9.77 -6.13 -14.72
C GLU A 5 8.33 -6.07 -14.24
N THR A 6 7.41 -6.55 -15.08
CA THR A 6 5.99 -6.67 -14.76
C THR A 6 5.75 -7.69 -13.64
N VAL A 7 6.48 -8.82 -13.66
CA VAL A 7 6.43 -9.86 -12.62
C VAL A 7 7.84 -10.08 -12.08
N PHE A 8 8.04 -9.91 -10.80
CA PHE A 8 9.35 -9.92 -10.17
C PHE A 8 9.37 -10.70 -8.84
N GLY A 9 10.55 -11.15 -8.46
CA GLY A 9 10.77 -11.93 -7.24
C GLY A 9 10.87 -13.44 -7.48
N PRO A 10 10.51 -14.31 -6.51
CA PRO A 10 9.90 -13.92 -5.22
C PRO A 10 10.85 -13.17 -4.29
N ILE A 11 10.30 -12.26 -3.48
CA ILE A 11 11.01 -11.48 -2.49
C ILE A 11 10.44 -11.83 -1.11
N PHE A 12 11.31 -12.01 -0.11
CA PHE A 12 10.83 -12.23 1.24
C PHE A 12 10.20 -10.95 1.80
N SER A 13 8.92 -11.04 2.11
CA SER A 13 8.15 -9.97 2.73
C SER A 13 7.87 -10.31 4.19
N ARG A 14 8.22 -9.40 5.10
CA ARG A 14 7.89 -9.53 6.54
C ARG A 14 6.38 -9.66 6.81
N ARG A 15 5.55 -9.24 5.85
CA ARG A 15 4.09 -9.22 5.95
C ARG A 15 3.41 -10.38 5.25
N LEU A 16 3.99 -10.86 4.15
CA LEU A 16 3.33 -11.74 3.20
C LEU A 16 4.14 -13.01 2.86
N GLY A 17 5.26 -13.25 3.56
CA GLY A 17 6.14 -14.41 3.30
C GLY A 17 6.91 -14.29 1.99
N SER A 18 7.15 -15.41 1.30
CA SER A 18 7.73 -15.48 -0.03
C SER A 18 6.75 -14.91 -1.04
N SER A 19 6.98 -13.66 -1.45
CA SER A 19 6.03 -12.86 -2.25
C SER A 19 6.49 -12.68 -3.68
N LEU A 20 5.70 -13.18 -4.64
CA LEU A 20 5.84 -12.88 -6.05
C LEU A 20 5.14 -11.56 -6.35
N GLY A 21 5.87 -10.56 -6.81
CA GLY A 21 5.35 -9.22 -7.07
C GLY A 21 4.79 -9.06 -8.48
N ILE A 22 3.71 -8.31 -8.61
CA ILE A 22 3.16 -7.86 -9.90
C ILE A 22 3.11 -6.34 -9.91
N ASN A 23 3.80 -5.73 -10.88
CA ASN A 23 3.75 -4.30 -11.18
C ASN A 23 2.79 -4.04 -12.34
N LEU A 24 1.67 -3.37 -12.08
CA LEU A 24 0.68 -2.98 -13.11
C LEU A 24 0.93 -1.60 -13.68
N LEU A 25 2.07 -0.99 -13.34
CA LEU A 25 2.50 0.32 -13.74
C LEU A 25 3.63 0.19 -14.75
N PRO A 26 4.08 1.30 -15.38
CA PRO A 26 5.17 1.24 -16.35
C PRO A 26 6.45 0.62 -15.78
N GLU A 27 7.20 -0.11 -16.62
CA GLU A 27 8.44 -0.77 -16.19
C GLU A 27 9.56 0.21 -15.82
N LYS A 28 9.53 1.43 -16.37
CA LYS A 28 10.52 2.50 -16.12
C LYS A 28 9.88 3.79 -15.64
N GLY A 29 8.69 3.69 -15.07
CA GLY A 29 7.93 4.84 -14.65
C GLY A 29 7.12 4.61 -13.39
N LYS A 30 6.61 5.71 -12.83
CA LYS A 30 5.70 5.70 -11.69
C LYS A 30 4.40 6.37 -12.07
N ILE A 31 3.28 5.67 -11.90
CA ILE A 31 1.95 6.25 -12.04
C ILE A 31 1.16 6.02 -10.76
N CYS A 32 0.91 7.10 -10.03
CA CYS A 32 0.10 7.09 -8.82
C CYS A 32 -0.73 8.36 -8.74
N ASN A 33 -1.91 8.27 -8.18
CA ASN A 33 -2.75 9.43 -7.86
C ASN A 33 -2.58 9.91 -6.41
N PHE A 34 -1.60 9.35 -5.69
CA PHE A 34 -0.97 9.90 -4.49
C PHE A 34 0.49 10.25 -4.80
N ASP A 35 1.06 11.20 -4.06
CA ASP A 35 2.48 11.54 -4.09
C ASP A 35 3.04 11.58 -2.65
N CYS A 36 2.94 10.43 -1.97
CA CYS A 36 3.23 10.32 -0.55
C CYS A 36 4.67 10.73 -0.22
N ILE A 37 4.84 11.56 0.82
CA ILE A 37 6.14 12.05 1.29
C ILE A 37 7.11 10.94 1.70
N TYR A 38 6.60 9.75 1.99
CA TYR A 38 7.36 8.57 2.46
C TYR A 38 7.44 7.45 1.40
N CYS A 39 7.05 7.71 0.13
CA CYS A 39 6.97 6.67 -0.89
C CYS A 39 8.35 6.14 -1.30
N GLU A 40 8.65 4.86 -1.09
CA GLU A 40 9.91 4.25 -1.49
C GLU A 40 10.17 4.27 -3.01
N CYS A 41 9.14 4.54 -3.82
CA CYS A 41 9.26 4.70 -5.28
C CYS A 41 9.63 6.13 -5.71
N GLY A 42 9.86 7.05 -4.76
CA GLY A 42 10.16 8.46 -5.06
C GLY A 42 8.92 9.29 -5.40
N TRP A 43 9.14 10.51 -5.89
CA TRP A 43 8.07 11.40 -6.32
C TRP A 43 7.51 11.01 -7.69
N ASN A 44 6.23 11.31 -7.93
CA ASN A 44 5.59 11.08 -9.24
C ASN A 44 6.31 11.81 -10.38
N ARG A 45 6.83 13.02 -10.11
CA ARG A 45 7.58 13.81 -11.11
C ARG A 45 8.84 13.11 -11.62
N ASP A 46 9.49 12.30 -10.78
CA ASP A 46 10.76 11.64 -11.09
C ASP A 46 10.56 10.35 -11.88
N GLY A 47 9.33 9.78 -11.88
CA GLY A 47 8.97 8.53 -12.54
C GLY A 47 8.19 8.68 -13.85
N ARG A 48 8.21 9.84 -14.53
CA ARG A 48 7.39 10.09 -15.72
C ARG A 48 8.04 9.71 -17.06
N ASN A 49 9.16 9.00 -17.04
CA ASN A 49 9.90 8.65 -18.25
C ASN A 49 9.20 7.57 -19.08
N ASP A 50 8.34 6.78 -18.49
CA ASP A 50 7.53 5.78 -19.14
C ASP A 50 6.09 5.87 -18.62
N MET A 51 5.12 5.84 -19.53
CA MET A 51 3.69 5.95 -19.22
C MET A 51 2.89 4.77 -19.80
N VAL A 52 3.58 3.76 -20.35
CA VAL A 52 2.95 2.60 -20.98
C VAL A 52 2.59 1.57 -19.92
N LEU A 53 1.30 1.40 -19.68
CA LEU A 53 0.79 0.38 -18.75
C LEU A 53 0.88 -1.02 -19.37
N PRO A 54 1.26 -2.06 -18.61
CA PRO A 54 1.21 -3.44 -19.10
C PRO A 54 -0.25 -3.84 -19.36
N THR A 55 -0.46 -4.52 -20.49
CA THR A 55 -1.77 -5.10 -20.82
C THR A 55 -2.05 -6.35 -19.98
N ALA A 56 -3.32 -6.74 -19.85
CA ALA A 56 -3.69 -7.98 -19.18
C ALA A 56 -3.02 -9.20 -19.82
N GLU A 57 -2.87 -9.22 -21.16
CA GLU A 57 -2.20 -10.30 -21.88
C GLU A 57 -0.72 -10.40 -21.50
N LYS A 58 -0.01 -9.26 -21.42
CA LYS A 58 1.38 -9.24 -20.98
C LYS A 58 1.52 -9.76 -19.55
N VAL A 59 0.70 -9.24 -18.61
CA VAL A 59 0.71 -9.67 -17.20
C VAL A 59 0.46 -11.17 -17.11
N ARG A 60 -0.57 -11.67 -17.79
CA ARG A 60 -0.93 -13.09 -17.82
C ARG A 60 0.22 -13.96 -18.30
N THR A 61 0.85 -13.57 -19.40
CA THR A 61 1.95 -14.33 -20.00
C THR A 61 3.19 -14.37 -19.12
N ASP A 62 3.57 -13.22 -18.56
CA ASP A 62 4.73 -13.10 -17.68
C ASP A 62 4.50 -13.85 -16.35
N LEU A 63 3.30 -13.72 -15.77
CA LEU A 63 2.94 -14.42 -14.55
C LEU A 63 2.92 -15.94 -14.75
N GLU A 64 2.28 -16.42 -15.80
CA GLU A 64 2.25 -17.87 -16.11
C GLU A 64 3.64 -18.44 -16.30
N ARG A 65 4.50 -17.76 -17.07
CA ARG A 65 5.89 -18.15 -17.28
C ARG A 65 6.65 -18.24 -15.95
N MET A 66 6.49 -17.25 -15.06
CA MET A 66 7.17 -17.21 -13.77
C MET A 66 6.66 -18.31 -12.85
N LEU A 67 5.34 -18.50 -12.74
CA LEU A 67 4.76 -19.53 -11.89
C LEU A 67 5.16 -20.93 -12.33
N LYS A 68 5.18 -21.21 -13.65
CA LYS A 68 5.69 -22.48 -14.21
C LYS A 68 7.14 -22.74 -13.82
N LYS A 69 7.99 -21.72 -13.96
CA LYS A 69 9.41 -21.81 -13.60
C LYS A 69 9.58 -22.12 -12.12
N LEU A 70 8.97 -21.34 -11.25
CA LEU A 70 9.08 -21.49 -9.79
C LEU A 70 8.52 -22.85 -9.32
N ALA A 71 7.41 -23.32 -9.90
CA ALA A 71 6.86 -24.63 -9.59
C ALA A 71 7.80 -25.77 -9.99
N ALA A 72 8.44 -25.68 -11.16
CA ALA A 72 9.43 -26.67 -11.61
C ALA A 72 10.70 -26.70 -10.73
N GLU A 73 11.08 -25.55 -10.17
CA GLU A 73 12.22 -25.39 -9.25
C GLU A 73 11.86 -25.77 -7.79
N GLY A 74 10.59 -26.03 -7.48
CA GLY A 74 10.11 -26.26 -6.12
C GLY A 74 10.22 -25.03 -5.20
N THR A 75 10.30 -23.82 -5.78
CA THR A 75 10.42 -22.58 -5.02
C THR A 75 9.07 -22.21 -4.38
N PRO A 76 9.00 -21.96 -3.06
CA PRO A 76 7.74 -21.63 -2.41
C PRO A 76 7.27 -20.22 -2.80
N VAL A 77 5.95 -20.08 -2.95
CA VAL A 77 5.27 -18.78 -3.12
C VAL A 77 4.10 -18.76 -2.14
N ASP A 78 4.21 -17.89 -1.13
CA ASP A 78 3.16 -17.71 -0.11
C ASP A 78 2.13 -16.65 -0.52
N SER A 79 2.57 -15.66 -1.32
CA SER A 79 1.70 -14.59 -1.81
C SER A 79 2.05 -14.18 -3.24
N ILE A 80 1.02 -13.85 -4.02
CA ILE A 80 1.13 -13.11 -5.27
C ILE A 80 0.61 -11.70 -4.97
N THR A 81 1.50 -10.70 -5.05
CA THR A 81 1.22 -9.38 -4.50
C THR A 81 1.27 -8.29 -5.56
N PHE A 82 0.17 -7.60 -5.76
CA PHE A 82 0.12 -6.38 -6.54
C PHE A 82 0.73 -5.24 -5.74
N SER A 83 2.02 -4.97 -5.98
CA SER A 83 2.83 -3.97 -5.30
C SER A 83 3.87 -3.42 -6.28
N GLY A 84 3.48 -2.44 -7.06
CA GLY A 84 4.33 -1.85 -8.09
C GLY A 84 4.69 -0.39 -7.79
N ASP A 85 5.09 0.28 -8.85
CA ASP A 85 5.55 1.66 -8.81
C ASP A 85 4.38 2.64 -8.98
N GLY A 86 3.44 2.60 -8.03
CA GLY A 86 2.27 3.46 -7.97
C GLY A 86 0.99 2.75 -7.54
N GLU A 87 -0.17 3.15 -8.06
CA GLU A 87 -1.49 2.62 -7.69
C GLU A 87 -1.98 1.59 -8.73
N PRO A 88 -2.08 0.30 -8.37
CA PRO A 88 -2.44 -0.76 -9.32
C PRO A 88 -3.83 -0.61 -9.94
N THR A 89 -4.79 -0.04 -9.21
CA THR A 89 -6.16 0.16 -9.70
C THR A 89 -6.28 1.23 -10.79
N LEU A 90 -5.20 1.96 -11.09
CA LEU A 90 -5.14 2.88 -12.22
C LEU A 90 -5.02 2.16 -13.57
N ASN A 91 -4.56 0.91 -13.58
CA ASN A 91 -4.54 0.11 -14.81
C ASN A 91 -6.00 -0.19 -15.23
N PRO A 92 -6.42 0.20 -16.44
CA PRO A 92 -7.81 0.01 -16.89
C PRO A 92 -8.22 -1.47 -17.02
N GLU A 93 -7.25 -2.35 -17.20
CA GLU A 93 -7.48 -3.80 -17.27
C GLU A 93 -7.37 -4.50 -15.91
N PHE A 94 -7.28 -3.75 -14.81
CA PHE A 94 -7.14 -4.29 -13.45
C PHE A 94 -8.12 -5.43 -13.13
N PRO A 95 -9.44 -5.33 -13.42
CA PRO A 95 -10.38 -6.42 -13.11
C PRO A 95 -10.06 -7.73 -13.86
N ARG A 96 -9.70 -7.64 -15.14
CA ARG A 96 -9.31 -8.79 -15.95
C ARG A 96 -8.01 -9.41 -15.45
N ILE A 97 -7.04 -8.58 -15.09
CA ILE A 97 -5.76 -9.04 -14.54
C ILE A 97 -5.97 -9.80 -13.23
N ILE A 98 -6.86 -9.33 -12.35
CA ILE A 98 -7.22 -10.05 -11.12
C ILE A 98 -7.80 -11.44 -11.44
N ASP A 99 -8.74 -11.54 -12.39
CA ASP A 99 -9.36 -12.82 -12.76
C ASP A 99 -8.32 -13.81 -13.34
N ASP A 100 -7.43 -13.34 -14.22
CA ASP A 100 -6.34 -14.15 -14.76
C ASP A 100 -5.34 -14.59 -13.67
N THR A 101 -5.01 -13.70 -12.73
CA THR A 101 -4.10 -14.01 -11.62
C THR A 101 -4.69 -15.08 -10.70
N LEU A 102 -5.96 -14.97 -10.32
CA LEU A 102 -6.63 -15.97 -9.47
C LEU A 102 -6.63 -17.35 -10.15
N ARG A 103 -6.97 -17.40 -11.44
CA ARG A 103 -6.97 -18.64 -12.22
C ARG A 103 -5.57 -19.28 -12.29
N LEU A 104 -4.53 -18.49 -12.53
CA LEU A 104 -3.15 -18.99 -12.59
C LEU A 104 -2.63 -19.43 -11.22
N ARG A 105 -2.96 -18.67 -10.15
CA ARG A 105 -2.67 -19.04 -8.76
C ARG A 105 -3.26 -20.40 -8.43
N ASP A 106 -4.55 -20.62 -8.72
CA ASP A 106 -5.25 -21.87 -8.45
C ASP A 106 -4.62 -23.05 -9.19
N GLN A 107 -4.09 -22.81 -10.39
CA GLN A 107 -3.43 -23.83 -11.20
C GLN A 107 -2.04 -24.24 -10.69
N TYR A 108 -1.22 -23.26 -10.24
CA TYR A 108 0.20 -23.51 -9.95
C TYR A 108 0.54 -23.44 -8.45
N TYR A 109 -0.12 -22.60 -7.69
CA TYR A 109 0.10 -22.36 -6.26
C TYR A 109 -1.20 -22.16 -5.50
N PRO A 110 -2.07 -23.18 -5.40
CA PRO A 110 -3.43 -23.03 -4.86
C PRO A 110 -3.47 -22.58 -3.40
N GLN A 111 -2.37 -22.68 -2.65
CA GLN A 111 -2.27 -22.20 -1.27
C GLN A 111 -1.79 -20.75 -1.15
N ALA A 112 -1.20 -20.21 -2.23
CA ALA A 112 -0.72 -18.81 -2.22
C ALA A 112 -1.88 -17.82 -2.09
N LYS A 113 -1.66 -16.73 -1.35
CA LYS A 113 -2.65 -15.67 -1.19
C LYS A 113 -2.45 -14.60 -2.25
N VAL A 114 -3.54 -14.13 -2.87
CA VAL A 114 -3.49 -12.96 -3.76
C VAL A 114 -3.74 -11.71 -2.93
N SER A 115 -2.77 -10.79 -2.93
CA SER A 115 -2.77 -9.57 -2.14
C SER A 115 -2.70 -8.35 -3.05
N VAL A 116 -3.51 -7.32 -2.79
CA VAL A 116 -3.48 -6.05 -3.52
C VAL A 116 -3.26 -4.92 -2.54
N LEU A 117 -2.14 -4.18 -2.72
CA LEU A 117 -1.88 -2.96 -1.98
C LEU A 117 -2.43 -1.77 -2.79
N SER A 118 -3.41 -1.08 -2.22
CA SER A 118 -4.08 0.05 -2.87
C SER A 118 -4.21 1.24 -1.93
N ASN A 119 -4.06 2.45 -2.48
CA ASN A 119 -4.36 3.69 -1.77
C ASN A 119 -5.87 3.95 -1.62
N ALA A 120 -6.70 3.01 -2.04
CA ALA A 120 -8.16 3.00 -1.93
C ALA A 120 -8.90 4.12 -2.68
N THR A 121 -8.23 4.98 -3.42
CA THR A 121 -8.86 6.14 -4.09
C THR A 121 -9.92 5.73 -5.12
N ARG A 122 -9.78 4.55 -5.72
CA ARG A 122 -10.68 4.05 -6.77
C ARG A 122 -11.65 2.96 -6.29
N VAL A 123 -11.63 2.63 -5.01
CA VAL A 123 -12.48 1.56 -4.46
C VAL A 123 -13.98 1.85 -4.57
N HIS A 124 -14.37 3.11 -4.77
CA HIS A 124 -15.76 3.50 -5.02
C HIS A 124 -16.29 3.05 -6.39
N LEU A 125 -15.40 2.75 -7.37
CA LEU A 125 -15.77 2.30 -8.71
C LEU A 125 -16.23 0.83 -8.65
N PRO A 126 -17.41 0.47 -9.21
CA PRO A 126 -17.94 -0.89 -9.09
C PRO A 126 -17.02 -1.98 -9.62
N GLU A 127 -16.36 -1.76 -10.74
CA GLU A 127 -15.44 -2.71 -11.37
C GLU A 127 -14.19 -2.96 -10.50
N VAL A 128 -13.64 -1.91 -9.87
CA VAL A 128 -12.50 -2.01 -8.95
C VAL A 128 -12.91 -2.71 -7.66
N PHE A 129 -14.03 -2.30 -7.07
CA PHE A 129 -14.57 -2.92 -5.87
C PHE A 129 -14.83 -4.43 -6.06
N ASN A 130 -15.48 -4.79 -7.17
CA ASN A 130 -15.79 -6.19 -7.45
C ASN A 130 -14.53 -7.03 -7.68
N ALA A 131 -13.49 -6.48 -8.30
CA ALA A 131 -12.21 -7.15 -8.45
C ALA A 131 -11.50 -7.34 -7.10
N LEU A 132 -11.45 -6.31 -6.26
CA LEU A 132 -10.83 -6.35 -4.94
C LEU A 132 -11.52 -7.32 -3.97
N ARG A 133 -12.82 -7.51 -4.09
CA ARG A 133 -13.56 -8.51 -3.28
C ARG A 133 -13.21 -9.97 -3.60
N LYS A 134 -12.61 -10.25 -4.76
CA LYS A 134 -12.24 -11.60 -5.18
C LYS A 134 -10.89 -12.05 -4.59
N VAL A 135 -10.01 -11.11 -4.23
CA VAL A 135 -8.68 -11.44 -3.74
C VAL A 135 -8.69 -11.80 -2.25
N ASP A 136 -7.68 -12.56 -1.83
CA ASP A 136 -7.56 -12.99 -0.42
C ASP A 136 -7.27 -11.80 0.51
N ASN A 137 -6.40 -10.89 0.11
CA ASN A 137 -5.98 -9.75 0.91
C ASN A 137 -6.14 -8.43 0.16
N PRO A 138 -7.34 -7.82 0.14
CA PRO A 138 -7.48 -6.43 -0.26
C PRO A 138 -6.93 -5.53 0.85
N ILE A 139 -5.74 -4.94 0.62
CA ILE A 139 -5.02 -4.11 1.60
C ILE A 139 -5.21 -2.65 1.21
N MET A 140 -6.01 -1.94 2.01
CA MET A 140 -6.46 -0.58 1.75
C MET A 140 -5.77 0.41 2.66
N LYS A 141 -5.22 1.49 2.10
CA LYS A 141 -4.45 2.47 2.85
C LYS A 141 -5.33 3.66 3.30
N ILE A 142 -5.25 3.94 4.61
CA ILE A 142 -5.64 5.23 5.22
C ILE A 142 -4.55 5.58 6.24
N ASP A 143 -3.85 6.70 6.02
CA ASP A 143 -2.73 7.10 6.87
C ASP A 143 -3.07 8.28 7.79
N ALA A 144 -4.16 8.99 7.51
CA ALA A 144 -4.59 10.14 8.28
C ALA A 144 -6.12 10.29 8.27
N PRO A 145 -6.72 10.86 9.33
CA PRO A 145 -8.16 10.84 9.55
C PRO A 145 -8.95 11.98 8.91
N THR A 146 -8.29 12.95 8.29
CA THR A 146 -8.96 14.07 7.60
C THR A 146 -8.36 14.36 6.24
N ASN A 147 -9.13 14.99 5.35
CA ASN A 147 -8.65 15.38 4.02
C ASN A 147 -7.40 16.28 4.08
N GLU A 148 -7.36 17.19 5.07
CA GLU A 148 -6.25 18.13 5.27
C GLU A 148 -4.96 17.36 5.66
N LEU A 149 -5.07 16.39 6.54
CA LEU A 149 -3.93 15.59 6.99
C LEU A 149 -3.48 14.61 5.90
N VAL A 150 -4.42 14.01 5.16
CA VAL A 150 -4.09 13.21 3.97
C VAL A 150 -3.38 14.06 2.92
N ALA A 151 -3.82 15.30 2.69
CA ALA A 151 -3.14 16.22 1.77
C ALA A 151 -1.70 16.52 2.21
N LYS A 152 -1.41 16.55 3.51
CA LYS A 152 -0.06 16.77 4.03
C LYS A 152 0.90 15.63 3.74
N ILE A 153 0.46 14.36 3.90
CA ILE A 153 1.37 13.21 3.86
C ILE A 153 1.22 12.33 2.62
N ASN A 154 0.02 12.26 2.03
CA ASN A 154 -0.23 11.45 0.84
C ASN A 154 -0.34 12.27 -0.44
N MET A 155 -0.56 13.59 -0.34
CA MET A 155 -0.65 14.53 -1.46
C MET A 155 -1.50 13.96 -2.62
N PRO A 156 -2.79 13.71 -2.40
CA PRO A 156 -3.67 13.10 -3.40
C PRO A 156 -3.90 14.02 -4.60
N ALA A 157 -4.19 13.41 -5.76
CA ALA A 157 -4.67 14.15 -6.92
C ALA A 157 -6.00 14.88 -6.60
N PRO A 158 -6.31 15.98 -7.33
CA PRO A 158 -7.55 16.73 -7.13
C PRO A 158 -8.80 15.84 -7.15
N GLY A 159 -9.76 16.13 -6.28
CA GLY A 159 -11.00 15.39 -6.16
C GLY A 159 -10.97 14.19 -5.21
N TYR A 160 -9.87 13.99 -4.49
CA TYR A 160 -9.83 13.04 -3.38
C TYR A 160 -10.81 13.45 -2.27
N ASP A 161 -11.48 12.45 -1.70
CA ASP A 161 -12.37 12.62 -0.57
C ASP A 161 -12.31 11.38 0.32
N LEU A 162 -11.80 11.55 1.54
CA LEU A 162 -11.65 10.49 2.53
C LEU A 162 -13.00 9.88 2.91
N GLN A 163 -14.06 10.69 3.03
CA GLN A 163 -15.38 10.18 3.37
C GLN A 163 -15.91 9.22 2.30
N ARG A 164 -15.70 9.53 1.02
CA ARG A 164 -16.05 8.62 -0.10
C ARG A 164 -15.27 7.31 -0.01
N VAL A 165 -14.00 7.34 0.37
CA VAL A 165 -13.18 6.13 0.59
C VAL A 165 -13.77 5.32 1.75
N ILE A 166 -14.06 5.94 2.89
CA ILE A 166 -14.64 5.28 4.06
C ILE A 166 -15.99 4.61 3.69
N GLU A 167 -16.89 5.33 3.01
CA GLU A 167 -18.17 4.75 2.59
C GLU A 167 -18.01 3.57 1.63
N ALA A 168 -17.03 3.62 0.74
CA ALA A 168 -16.73 2.48 -0.13
C ALA A 168 -16.14 1.29 0.64
N LEU A 169 -15.29 1.52 1.65
CA LEU A 169 -14.71 0.48 2.49
C LEU A 169 -15.74 -0.21 3.40
N LYS A 170 -16.78 0.49 3.86
CA LYS A 170 -17.89 -0.13 4.60
C LYS A 170 -18.55 -1.28 3.84
N ARG A 171 -18.56 -1.22 2.50
CA ARG A 171 -19.15 -2.26 1.63
C ARG A 171 -18.38 -3.58 1.68
N PHE A 172 -17.16 -3.60 2.19
CA PHE A 172 -16.41 -4.84 2.44
C PHE A 172 -16.86 -5.58 3.70
N GLU A 173 -17.68 -4.95 4.54
CA GLU A 173 -18.20 -5.55 5.79
C GLU A 173 -17.07 -6.11 6.68
N GLY A 174 -15.96 -5.38 6.75
CA GLY A 174 -14.76 -5.79 7.48
C GLY A 174 -13.84 -6.76 6.73
N ASN A 175 -14.23 -7.33 5.61
CA ASN A 175 -13.41 -8.30 4.87
C ASN A 175 -12.31 -7.63 4.03
N PHE A 176 -11.45 -6.86 4.67
CA PHE A 176 -10.25 -6.25 4.11
C PHE A 176 -9.20 -6.02 5.19
N VAL A 177 -7.98 -5.69 4.77
CA VAL A 177 -6.90 -5.25 5.66
C VAL A 177 -6.79 -3.74 5.54
N LEU A 178 -6.90 -3.03 6.65
CA LEU A 178 -6.55 -1.61 6.71
C LEU A 178 -5.05 -1.46 6.94
N GLN A 179 -4.39 -0.62 6.17
CA GLN A 179 -2.96 -0.34 6.32
C GLN A 179 -2.73 1.14 6.64
N THR A 180 -1.92 1.41 7.67
CA THR A 180 -1.59 2.77 8.12
C THR A 180 -0.08 2.90 8.32
N CYS A 181 0.54 3.88 7.64
CA CYS A 181 1.92 4.26 7.86
C CYS A 181 1.99 5.29 8.99
N MET A 182 2.70 4.97 10.07
CA MET A 182 2.97 5.90 11.17
C MET A 182 4.34 6.55 10.99
N LEU A 183 4.35 7.88 11.01
CA LEU A 183 5.56 8.67 10.91
C LEU A 183 5.37 10.03 11.59
N ARG A 184 6.47 10.72 11.85
CA ARG A 184 6.49 12.14 12.26
C ARG A 184 7.52 12.90 11.44
N THR A 185 7.37 14.21 11.37
CA THR A 185 8.35 15.11 10.75
C THR A 185 9.28 15.68 11.82
N GLU A 186 10.61 15.75 11.53
CA GLU A 186 11.54 16.48 12.37
C GLU A 186 11.28 17.98 12.24
N ASN A 187 11.10 18.67 13.35
CA ASN A 187 11.17 20.13 13.51
C ASN A 187 10.66 21.02 12.35
N GLY A 188 9.58 20.60 11.69
CA GLY A 188 8.83 21.45 10.78
C GLY A 188 9.53 21.96 9.51
N GLU A 189 10.79 21.64 9.26
CA GLU A 189 11.49 22.15 8.06
C GLU A 189 11.26 21.25 6.83
N ARG A 190 10.44 21.75 5.92
CA ARG A 190 10.35 21.23 4.56
C ARG A 190 11.54 21.76 3.74
N ARG A 191 12.62 21.01 3.60
CA ARG A 191 13.61 21.27 2.56
C ARG A 191 13.10 20.69 1.25
N VAL A 192 12.58 21.55 0.38
CA VAL A 192 12.41 21.24 -1.05
C VAL A 192 13.75 21.54 -1.70
N GLU A 193 14.31 20.60 -2.46
CA GLU A 193 15.58 20.77 -3.18
C GLU A 193 15.60 21.93 -4.20
N SER A 194 14.44 22.57 -4.45
CA SER A 194 14.30 23.73 -5.35
C SER A 194 14.67 25.10 -4.73
N GLY A 195 15.16 25.13 -3.49
CA GLY A 195 15.62 26.40 -2.86
C GLY A 195 14.51 27.37 -2.43
N GLU A 196 13.24 27.06 -2.66
CA GLU A 196 12.12 27.84 -2.15
C GLU A 196 11.80 27.44 -0.71
N ARG A 197 11.64 28.42 0.19
CA ARG A 197 11.16 28.19 1.56
C ARG A 197 9.71 27.70 1.49
N GLY A 198 9.54 26.38 1.45
CA GLY A 198 8.22 25.76 1.60
C GLY A 198 7.69 25.97 3.00
N SER A 199 6.38 26.10 3.13
CA SER A 199 5.69 26.14 4.42
C SER A 199 6.08 24.93 5.26
N GLU A 200 6.32 25.16 6.55
CA GLU A 200 6.63 24.14 7.55
C GLU A 200 5.60 23.02 7.51
N LEU A 201 6.04 21.78 7.19
CA LEU A 201 5.19 20.61 7.26
C LEU A 201 5.32 20.00 8.66
N VAL A 202 4.33 20.22 9.50
CA VAL A 202 4.23 19.55 10.79
C VAL A 202 3.21 18.41 10.67
N PHE A 203 3.66 17.20 10.91
CA PHE A 203 2.80 16.02 11.02
C PHE A 203 3.38 15.03 12.03
N ASP A 204 2.53 14.51 12.90
CA ASP A 204 2.88 13.46 13.87
C ASP A 204 1.70 12.50 14.01
N SER A 205 1.91 11.23 13.65
CA SER A 205 0.89 10.19 13.79
C SER A 205 0.46 9.95 15.24
N SER A 206 1.27 10.35 16.22
CA SER A 206 0.95 10.20 17.66
C SER A 206 0.15 11.36 18.22
N SER A 207 -0.01 12.44 17.46
CA SER A 207 -0.76 13.59 17.96
C SER A 207 -2.24 13.26 18.17
N PRO A 208 -2.88 13.89 19.19
CA PRO A 208 -4.29 13.61 19.52
C PRO A 208 -5.25 13.81 18.35
N GLU A 209 -4.97 14.77 17.47
CA GLU A 209 -5.77 15.04 16.26
C GLU A 209 -5.61 14.00 15.17
N VAL A 210 -4.62 13.10 15.26
CA VAL A 210 -4.40 12.01 14.32
C VAL A 210 -4.82 10.68 14.93
N VAL A 211 -4.22 10.30 16.08
CA VAL A 211 -4.37 8.93 16.61
C VAL A 211 -5.79 8.61 17.05
N GLY A 212 -6.45 9.53 17.75
CA GLY A 212 -7.84 9.33 18.22
C GLY A 212 -8.83 9.13 17.07
N PRO A 213 -8.94 10.08 16.13
CA PRO A 213 -9.83 9.95 14.98
C PRO A 213 -9.46 8.77 14.05
N MET A 214 -8.18 8.36 13.95
CA MET A 214 -7.82 7.12 13.23
C MET A 214 -8.39 5.88 13.90
N MET A 215 -8.35 5.79 15.24
CA MET A 215 -9.00 4.70 15.97
C MET A 215 -10.52 4.69 15.76
N ASP A 216 -11.15 5.86 15.65
CA ASP A 216 -12.60 5.95 15.35
C ASP A 216 -12.93 5.43 13.95
N ILE A 217 -12.06 5.66 12.95
CA ILE A 217 -12.18 5.06 11.61
C ILE A 217 -12.05 3.53 11.71
N VAL A 218 -11.12 3.01 12.49
CA VAL A 218 -10.96 1.55 12.69
C VAL A 218 -12.19 0.94 13.35
N ARG A 219 -12.73 1.58 14.39
CA ARG A 219 -13.99 1.14 15.07
C ARG A 219 -15.18 1.14 14.13
N LEU A 220 -15.25 2.15 13.25
CA LEU A 220 -16.31 2.28 12.26
C LEU A 220 -16.23 1.19 11.18
N LEU A 221 -15.04 0.98 10.62
CA LEU A 221 -14.81 0.08 9.49
C LEU A 221 -14.67 -1.38 9.91
N LYS A 222 -14.19 -1.65 11.12
CA LYS A 222 -13.94 -2.98 11.69
C LYS A 222 -13.21 -3.90 10.69
N PRO A 223 -12.06 -3.48 10.12
CA PRO A 223 -11.31 -4.32 9.21
C PRO A 223 -10.95 -5.62 9.91
N ARG A 224 -10.85 -6.75 9.18
CA ARG A 224 -10.43 -8.01 9.79
C ARG A 224 -9.01 -7.95 10.37
N GLU A 225 -8.20 -7.02 9.83
CA GLU A 225 -6.84 -6.74 10.29
C GLU A 225 -6.52 -5.25 10.10
N TRP A 226 -5.89 -4.64 11.10
CA TRP A 226 -5.26 -3.34 11.00
C TRP A 226 -3.75 -3.48 11.03
N MET A 227 -3.13 -3.27 9.88
CA MET A 227 -1.69 -3.36 9.69
C MET A 227 -1.06 -1.97 9.88
N VAL A 228 -0.38 -1.79 11.00
CA VAL A 228 0.35 -0.57 11.32
C VAL A 228 1.83 -0.77 11.06
N TYR A 229 2.45 0.14 10.32
CA TYR A 229 3.86 0.08 9.99
C TYR A 229 4.49 1.47 9.98
N THR A 230 5.81 1.54 9.91
CA THR A 230 6.58 2.77 9.78
C THR A 230 7.51 2.72 8.59
N ILE A 231 8.13 3.86 8.26
CA ILE A 231 9.14 3.96 7.21
C ILE A 231 10.35 3.06 7.54
N ASP A 232 10.91 2.42 6.52
CA ASP A 232 12.04 1.47 6.68
C ASP A 232 13.21 1.81 5.75
N ARG A 233 12.94 2.40 4.60
CA ARG A 233 13.91 2.75 3.57
C ARG A 233 13.95 4.24 3.30
N ALA A 234 14.89 4.65 2.45
CA ALA A 234 14.97 6.04 2.02
C ALA A 234 13.65 6.54 1.43
N THR A 235 13.27 7.74 1.84
CA THR A 235 12.03 8.42 1.44
C THR A 235 12.36 9.65 0.60
N PRO A 236 11.44 10.07 -0.30
CA PRO A 236 11.67 11.24 -1.16
C PRO A 236 11.71 12.54 -0.36
N MET A 237 11.00 12.62 0.76
CA MET A 237 11.10 13.74 1.70
C MET A 237 12.13 13.41 2.79
N GLN A 238 13.02 14.36 3.07
CA GLN A 238 13.96 14.28 4.18
C GLN A 238 13.30 14.70 5.51
N GLY A 239 13.92 14.32 6.64
CA GLY A 239 13.42 14.71 7.96
C GLY A 239 12.16 13.96 8.41
N LEU A 240 11.92 12.77 7.86
CA LEU A 240 10.88 11.86 8.37
C LEU A 240 11.48 10.95 9.45
N VAL A 241 10.78 10.86 10.58
CA VAL A 241 11.17 10.02 11.71
C VAL A 241 10.24 8.83 11.82
N LYS A 242 10.83 7.65 11.94
CA LYS A 242 10.12 6.39 12.15
C LYS A 242 9.68 6.20 13.59
N PHE A 243 8.60 5.45 13.78
CA PHE A 243 8.19 4.97 15.10
C PHE A 243 8.83 3.62 15.41
N SER A 244 9.21 3.39 16.66
CA SER A 244 9.56 2.06 17.13
C SER A 244 8.31 1.16 17.23
N PRO A 245 8.48 -0.18 17.20
CA PRO A 245 7.37 -1.10 17.42
C PRO A 245 6.66 -0.88 18.76
N GLN A 246 7.39 -0.50 19.79
CA GLN A 246 6.86 -0.23 21.12
C GLN A 246 5.99 1.04 21.14
N GLU A 247 6.43 2.12 20.49
CA GLU A 247 5.64 3.34 20.35
C GLU A 247 4.36 3.05 19.58
N MET A 248 4.44 2.38 18.43
CA MET A 248 3.27 2.03 17.65
C MET A 248 2.27 1.17 18.44
N LYS A 249 2.80 0.18 19.20
CA LYS A 249 1.96 -0.67 20.05
C LYS A 249 1.23 0.13 21.13
N ALA A 250 1.93 1.05 21.80
CA ALA A 250 1.32 1.90 22.82
C ALA A 250 0.19 2.77 22.23
N LEU A 251 0.39 3.30 21.02
CA LEU A 251 -0.62 4.15 20.36
C LEU A 251 -1.89 3.38 19.98
N VAL A 252 -1.76 2.11 19.54
CA VAL A 252 -2.90 1.30 19.08
C VAL A 252 -3.47 0.38 20.18
N GLN A 253 -2.89 0.41 21.38
CA GLN A 253 -3.29 -0.45 22.49
C GLN A 253 -4.80 -0.40 22.80
N PRO A 254 -5.48 0.77 22.76
CA PRO A 254 -6.93 0.82 22.98
C PRO A 254 -7.73 -0.07 22.01
N ILE A 255 -7.35 -0.12 20.73
CA ILE A 255 -8.01 -0.97 19.73
C ILE A 255 -7.74 -2.46 20.00
N ILE A 256 -6.53 -2.79 20.47
CA ILE A 256 -6.16 -4.15 20.86
C ILE A 256 -7.01 -4.61 22.05
N ASP A 257 -7.11 -3.76 23.10
CA ASP A 257 -7.85 -4.06 24.32
C ASP A 257 -9.35 -4.19 24.08
N GLU A 258 -9.90 -3.40 23.18
CA GLU A 258 -11.30 -3.47 22.75
C GLU A 258 -11.60 -4.71 21.88
N GLY A 259 -10.59 -5.36 21.30
CA GLY A 259 -10.76 -6.52 20.42
C GLY A 259 -11.55 -6.21 19.13
N VAL A 260 -11.50 -4.96 18.65
CA VAL A 260 -12.24 -4.51 17.45
C VAL A 260 -11.74 -5.21 16.19
N THR A 261 -10.43 -5.41 16.10
CA THR A 261 -9.74 -6.02 14.96
C THR A 261 -8.42 -6.67 15.40
N THR A 262 -7.89 -7.57 14.57
CA THR A 262 -6.51 -8.04 14.75
C THR A 262 -5.54 -6.93 14.36
N VAL A 263 -4.65 -6.53 15.26
CA VAL A 263 -3.64 -5.50 14.98
C VAL A 263 -2.29 -6.16 14.70
N GLN A 264 -1.71 -5.88 13.53
CA GLN A 264 -0.34 -6.25 13.19
C GLN A 264 0.56 -5.02 13.19
N ILE A 265 1.67 -5.09 13.93
CA ILE A 265 2.67 -4.01 14.02
C ILE A 265 3.91 -4.47 13.29
N LYS A 266 4.37 -3.66 12.32
CA LYS A 266 5.56 -3.93 11.52
C LYS A 266 6.54 -2.76 11.68
N GLY A 267 7.51 -2.93 12.59
CA GLY A 267 8.60 -1.98 12.78
C GLY A 267 9.61 -2.00 11.63
N ALA A 268 10.48 -1.00 11.59
CA ALA A 268 11.71 -1.05 10.82
C ALA A 268 12.59 -2.22 11.30
N VAL A 269 13.41 -2.78 10.42
CA VAL A 269 14.46 -3.70 10.84
C VAL A 269 15.41 -2.90 11.73
N GLU A 270 15.64 -3.34 12.97
CA GLU A 270 16.80 -2.85 13.71
C GLU A 270 18.03 -3.34 12.92
N ASP A 271 18.86 -2.41 12.46
CA ASP A 271 20.17 -2.75 11.93
C ASP A 271 20.92 -3.45 13.09
N GLU A 272 21.05 -4.76 13.01
CA GLU A 272 21.96 -5.52 13.87
C GLU A 272 23.38 -5.01 13.53
N ASN A 273 23.88 -4.11 14.39
CA ASN A 273 25.28 -3.67 14.39
C ASN A 273 26.20 -4.80 14.87
#